data_24b89519b9e021a0212f4252830c95b1
#
_entry.id   24b89519b9e021a0212f4252830c95b1
#
_cell.length_a   1.000
_cell.length_b   1.000
_cell.length_c   1.000
_cell.angle_alpha   90.00
_cell.angle_beta   90.00
_cell.angle_gamma   90.00
#
_symmetry.space_group_name_H-M   'P 1'
#
loop_
_entity.id
_entity.type
_entity.pdbx_description
1 polymer ?
#
loop_
_entity_poly.entity_id
_entity_poly.type
_entity_poly.pdbx_seq_one_letter_code
_entity_poly.pdbx_strand_id
1 'polypeptide(L)'
;MLDINKQAMRFSLQGQTVTIYERDDDGNILYEGYTDTEGNFIPYLDDEGNKIPKILEEKTGFSEPVDFKANIAFSGGEAQSKEYGFDTADFDAILLTDRNTLPVQKGDLIWLDSKPTYTSDSLVDETSADFTIVGIKPALYSTKYMLKAVVK
;
A
#
# COMPACT_ATOMS: atom_id res chain seq x y z
N MET A 1 22.81 -7.16 -4.51
CA MET A 1 22.60 -6.14 -3.46
C MET A 1 22.74 -6.80 -2.10
N LEU A 2 23.49 -6.18 -1.19
CA LEU A 2 23.70 -6.76 0.14
C LEU A 2 22.51 -6.49 1.06
N ASP A 3 21.99 -7.55 1.67
CA ASP A 3 20.82 -7.42 2.55
C ASP A 3 21.10 -6.60 3.81
N ILE A 4 22.32 -6.56 4.29
CA ILE A 4 22.70 -5.82 5.49
C ILE A 4 22.46 -4.31 5.36
N ASN A 5 22.47 -3.79 4.12
CA ASN A 5 22.26 -2.37 3.85
C ASN A 5 20.80 -2.04 3.55
N LYS A 6 19.93 -3.03 3.49
CA LYS A 6 18.53 -2.82 3.19
C LYS A 6 17.75 -2.43 4.44
N GLN A 7 16.84 -1.49 4.28
CA GLN A 7 15.93 -1.05 5.34
C GLN A 7 14.55 -1.66 5.14
N ALA A 8 13.87 -1.96 6.24
CA ALA A 8 12.51 -2.47 6.22
C ALA A 8 11.53 -1.33 5.91
N MET A 9 10.68 -1.55 4.94
CA MET A 9 9.69 -0.59 4.47
C MET A 9 8.39 -1.31 4.13
N ARG A 10 7.37 -0.53 3.76
CA ARG A 10 6.10 -1.07 3.26
C ARG A 10 5.69 -0.34 1.99
N PHE A 11 5.01 -1.03 1.09
CA PHE A 11 4.42 -0.40 -0.10
C PHE A 11 2.94 -0.70 -0.19
N SER A 12 2.21 0.15 -0.90
CA SER A 12 0.81 -0.06 -1.22
C SER A 12 0.54 0.43 -2.64
N LEU A 13 -0.25 -0.34 -3.38
CA LEU A 13 -0.54 -0.09 -4.79
C LEU A 13 -1.82 0.72 -4.94
N GLN A 14 -1.78 1.77 -5.77
CA GLN A 14 -2.97 2.58 -6.05
C GLN A 14 -3.92 1.89 -7.03
N GLY A 15 -5.14 2.41 -7.11
CA GLY A 15 -6.11 1.97 -8.12
C GLY A 15 -6.68 0.58 -7.89
N GLN A 16 -6.57 0.06 -6.69
CA GLN A 16 -7.08 -1.27 -6.35
C GLN A 16 -8.54 -1.19 -5.92
N THR A 17 -9.31 -2.21 -6.25
CA THR A 17 -10.67 -2.34 -5.73
C THR A 17 -10.61 -2.86 -4.31
N VAL A 18 -11.15 -2.07 -3.39
CA VAL A 18 -11.19 -2.40 -1.97
C VAL A 18 -12.65 -2.67 -1.58
N THR A 19 -12.89 -3.86 -1.01
CA THR A 19 -14.22 -4.25 -0.55
C THR A 19 -14.41 -3.77 0.88
N ILE A 20 -15.48 -3.00 1.13
CA ILE A 20 -15.84 -2.51 2.44
C ILE A 20 -17.00 -3.36 2.97
N TYR A 21 -16.78 -4.00 4.13
CA TYR A 21 -17.76 -4.87 4.74
C TYR A 21 -18.65 -4.12 5.74
N GLU A 22 -19.89 -4.53 5.87
CA GLU A 22 -20.76 -4.04 6.93
C GLU A 22 -20.24 -4.53 8.29
N ARG A 23 -20.28 -3.64 9.27
CA ARG A 23 -19.84 -3.93 10.64
C ARG A 23 -20.88 -3.47 11.64
N ASP A 24 -20.91 -4.15 12.80
CA ASP A 24 -21.72 -3.71 13.92
C ASP A 24 -21.06 -2.55 14.69
N ASP A 25 -21.70 -2.09 15.77
CA ASP A 25 -21.20 -0.98 16.56
C ASP A 25 -19.88 -1.28 17.26
N ASP A 26 -19.54 -2.56 17.45
CA ASP A 26 -18.28 -3.00 18.06
C ASP A 26 -17.18 -3.21 17.04
N GLY A 27 -17.45 -3.00 15.75
CA GLY A 27 -16.48 -3.15 14.68
C GLY A 27 -16.38 -4.56 14.11
N ASN A 28 -17.23 -5.48 14.51
CA ASN A 28 -17.23 -6.85 14.00
C ASN A 28 -17.93 -6.94 12.65
N ILE A 29 -17.34 -7.73 11.73
CA ILE A 29 -17.94 -7.93 10.41
C ILE A 29 -19.26 -8.68 10.53
N LEU A 30 -20.28 -8.19 9.84
CA LEU A 30 -21.57 -8.84 9.72
C LEU A 30 -21.53 -9.86 8.57
N TYR A 31 -22.29 -10.94 8.71
CA TYR A 31 -22.32 -12.03 7.73
C TYR A 31 -23.73 -12.24 7.17
N GLU A 32 -23.79 -12.73 5.93
CA GLU A 32 -25.06 -13.14 5.32
C GLU A 32 -25.61 -14.37 6.03
N GLY A 33 -26.91 -14.40 6.23
CA GLY A 33 -27.55 -15.52 6.93
C GLY A 33 -28.99 -15.22 7.28
N TYR A 34 -29.53 -16.00 8.21
CA TYR A 34 -30.88 -15.85 8.70
C TYR A 34 -30.97 -16.15 10.20
N THR A 35 -32.04 -15.70 10.82
CA THR A 35 -32.32 -16.01 12.25
C THR A 35 -33.36 -17.13 12.29
N ASP A 36 -33.07 -18.20 13.03
CA ASP A 36 -34.01 -19.31 13.19
C ASP A 36 -35.18 -18.96 14.15
N THR A 37 -36.09 -19.90 14.32
CA THR A 37 -37.28 -19.70 15.17
C THR A 37 -36.91 -19.56 16.65
N GLU A 38 -35.74 -19.99 17.07
CA GLU A 38 -35.26 -19.90 18.46
C GLU A 38 -34.44 -18.63 18.71
N GLY A 39 -34.28 -17.76 17.69
CA GLY A 39 -33.55 -16.51 17.81
C GLY A 39 -32.06 -16.63 17.56
N ASN A 40 -31.58 -17.77 17.08
CA ASN A 40 -30.18 -18.00 16.79
C ASN A 40 -29.87 -17.56 15.34
N PHE A 41 -28.76 -16.82 15.15
CA PHE A 41 -28.29 -16.45 13.83
C PHE A 41 -27.55 -17.63 13.17
N ILE A 42 -27.99 -18.00 11.95
CA ILE A 42 -27.40 -19.07 11.16
C ILE A 42 -26.76 -18.47 9.91
N PRO A 43 -25.41 -18.42 9.82
CA PRO A 43 -24.76 -17.85 8.65
C PRO A 43 -24.86 -18.78 7.44
N TYR A 44 -24.98 -18.18 6.25
CA TYR A 44 -24.78 -18.92 5.01
C TYR A 44 -23.30 -19.23 4.83
N LEU A 45 -23.00 -20.36 4.23
CA LEU A 45 -21.63 -20.78 3.97
C LEU A 45 -21.41 -20.87 2.46
N ASP A 46 -20.18 -20.55 2.03
CA ASP A 46 -19.77 -20.73 0.64
C ASP A 46 -19.42 -22.21 0.38
N ASP A 47 -18.98 -22.51 -0.84
CA ASP A 47 -18.65 -23.88 -1.24
C ASP A 47 -17.49 -24.48 -0.43
N GLU A 48 -16.67 -23.62 0.19
CA GLU A 48 -15.53 -24.05 1.00
C GLU A 48 -15.87 -24.13 2.49
N GLY A 49 -17.10 -23.83 2.86
CA GLY A 49 -17.56 -23.87 4.25
C GLY A 49 -17.28 -22.60 5.05
N ASN A 50 -16.91 -21.53 4.39
CA ASN A 50 -16.65 -20.24 5.05
C ASN A 50 -17.88 -19.36 5.09
N LYS A 51 -18.03 -18.56 6.15
CA LYS A 51 -19.09 -17.55 6.25
C LYS A 51 -18.92 -16.49 5.16
N ILE A 52 -20.05 -15.97 4.68
CA ILE A 52 -20.08 -14.96 3.62
C ILE A 52 -20.26 -13.59 4.25
N PRO A 53 -19.22 -12.70 4.23
CA PRO A 53 -19.36 -11.36 4.80
C PRO A 53 -20.35 -10.51 4.01
N LYS A 54 -21.10 -9.67 4.72
CA LYS A 54 -21.95 -8.66 4.06
C LYS A 54 -21.08 -7.57 3.50
N ILE A 55 -21.26 -7.27 2.22
CA ILE A 55 -20.53 -6.22 1.52
C ILE A 55 -21.37 -4.96 1.54
N LEU A 56 -20.82 -3.86 2.09
CA LEU A 56 -21.46 -2.55 2.07
C LEU A 56 -21.28 -1.88 0.71
N GLU A 57 -20.04 -1.84 0.23
CA GLU A 57 -19.70 -1.24 -1.06
C GLU A 57 -18.28 -1.65 -1.49
N GLU A 58 -17.95 -1.35 -2.75
CA GLU A 58 -16.58 -1.46 -3.25
C GLU A 58 -16.10 -0.07 -3.63
N LYS A 59 -14.86 0.26 -3.23
CA LYS A 59 -14.22 1.55 -3.55
C LYS A 59 -12.87 1.32 -4.20
N THR A 60 -12.42 2.28 -4.98
CA THR A 60 -11.04 2.30 -5.48
C THR A 60 -10.17 2.95 -4.42
N GLY A 61 -9.07 2.31 -4.09
CA GLY A 61 -8.12 2.81 -3.09
C GLY A 61 -6.77 2.16 -3.23
N PHE A 62 -6.00 2.16 -2.14
CA PHE A 62 -4.68 1.55 -2.10
C PHE A 62 -4.78 0.14 -1.52
N SER A 63 -3.92 -0.76 -2.01
CA SER A 63 -3.87 -2.14 -1.51
C SER A 63 -3.38 -2.18 -0.06
N GLU A 64 -3.62 -3.30 0.61
CA GLU A 64 -3.07 -3.54 1.94
C GLU A 64 -1.55 -3.42 1.90
N PRO A 65 -0.93 -2.68 2.85
CA PRO A 65 0.53 -2.51 2.85
C PRO A 65 1.28 -3.83 2.97
N VAL A 66 2.34 -3.96 2.17
CA VAL A 66 3.17 -5.17 2.11
C VAL A 66 4.59 -4.83 2.55
N ASP A 67 5.14 -5.65 3.44
CA ASP A 67 6.50 -5.48 3.92
C ASP A 67 7.52 -5.83 2.84
N PHE A 68 8.58 -5.06 2.77
CA PHE A 68 9.71 -5.34 1.89
C PHE A 68 11.00 -4.69 2.45
N LYS A 69 12.13 -5.05 1.88
CA LYS A 69 13.43 -4.46 2.22
C LYS A 69 14.11 -3.96 0.96
N ALA A 70 14.70 -2.77 1.05
CA ALA A 70 15.45 -2.18 -0.05
C ALA A 70 16.39 -1.11 0.47
N ASN A 71 17.28 -0.63 -0.39
CA ASN A 71 18.16 0.50 -0.08
C ASN A 71 17.42 1.80 -0.42
N ILE A 72 17.56 2.80 0.44
CA ILE A 72 17.03 4.12 0.22
C ILE A 72 18.11 5.16 0.46
N ALA A 73 18.18 6.16 -0.41
CA ALA A 73 19.09 7.30 -0.28
C ALA A 73 18.28 8.58 -0.45
N PHE A 74 18.47 9.52 0.47
CA PHE A 74 17.78 10.80 0.37
C PHE A 74 18.40 11.65 -0.72
N SER A 75 17.61 12.61 -1.23
CA SER A 75 17.93 13.38 -2.42
C SER A 75 19.39 13.79 -2.52
N GLY A 76 20.02 13.48 -3.65
CA GLY A 76 21.39 13.83 -3.96
C GLY A 76 21.55 15.22 -4.55
N GLY A 77 20.48 15.95 -4.74
CA GLY A 77 20.54 17.27 -5.27
C GLY A 77 20.53 17.37 -6.80
N GLU A 78 20.91 18.50 -7.33
CA GLU A 78 20.73 18.87 -8.74
C GLU A 78 21.43 17.92 -9.73
N ALA A 79 22.64 17.52 -9.44
CA ALA A 79 23.39 16.63 -10.35
C ALA A 79 22.70 15.29 -10.53
N GLN A 80 22.14 14.76 -9.46
CA GLN A 80 21.39 13.51 -9.48
C GLN A 80 20.07 13.66 -10.21
N SER A 81 19.39 14.80 -10.02
CA SER A 81 18.16 15.10 -10.75
C SER A 81 18.37 15.15 -12.24
N LYS A 82 19.46 15.78 -12.70
CA LYS A 82 19.80 15.84 -14.12
C LYS A 82 20.08 14.47 -14.69
N GLU A 83 20.73 13.59 -13.95
CA GLU A 83 20.99 12.23 -14.38
C GLU A 83 19.71 11.45 -14.69
N TYR A 84 18.65 11.69 -13.93
CA TYR A 84 17.37 11.00 -14.08
C TYR A 84 16.33 11.79 -14.87
N GLY A 85 16.65 13.00 -15.30
CA GLY A 85 15.73 13.84 -16.06
C GLY A 85 14.68 14.53 -15.19
N PHE A 86 14.94 14.70 -13.89
CA PHE A 86 14.05 15.38 -12.95
C PHE A 86 14.78 16.58 -12.31
N ASP A 87 14.01 17.59 -11.93
CA ASP A 87 14.54 18.66 -11.10
C ASP A 87 14.66 18.21 -9.64
N THR A 88 15.54 18.85 -8.86
CA THR A 88 15.71 18.54 -7.43
C THR A 88 14.43 18.64 -6.62
N ALA A 89 13.47 19.46 -7.09
CA ALA A 89 12.16 19.61 -6.46
C ALA A 89 11.23 18.43 -6.74
N ASP A 90 11.54 17.60 -7.74
CA ASP A 90 10.65 16.52 -8.19
C ASP A 90 10.73 15.27 -7.33
N PHE A 91 11.82 15.09 -6.57
CA PHE A 91 11.93 13.95 -5.67
C PHE A 91 12.82 14.25 -4.46
N ASP A 92 12.57 13.53 -3.38
CA ASP A 92 13.27 13.71 -2.10
C ASP A 92 14.14 12.53 -1.72
N ALA A 93 13.92 11.38 -2.34
CA ALA A 93 14.66 10.15 -2.06
C ALA A 93 14.69 9.23 -3.28
N ILE A 94 15.64 8.32 -3.29
CA ILE A 94 15.74 7.27 -4.31
C ILE A 94 15.73 5.92 -3.63
N LEU A 95 14.81 5.06 -4.05
CA LEU A 95 14.73 3.68 -3.63
C LEU A 95 15.45 2.81 -4.66
N LEU A 96 16.36 1.96 -4.22
CA LEU A 96 17.11 1.07 -5.09
C LEU A 96 16.78 -0.38 -4.76
N THR A 97 16.33 -1.11 -5.77
CA THR A 97 15.98 -2.53 -5.65
C THR A 97 16.68 -3.35 -6.71
N ASP A 98 16.69 -4.66 -6.54
CA ASP A 98 17.04 -5.55 -7.62
C ASP A 98 15.95 -5.48 -8.69
N ARG A 99 16.34 -5.77 -9.94
CA ARG A 99 15.40 -5.66 -11.06
C ARG A 99 14.18 -6.56 -10.88
N ASN A 100 13.00 -6.02 -11.16
CA ASN A 100 11.72 -6.74 -11.15
C ASN A 100 11.34 -7.37 -9.79
N THR A 101 11.84 -6.80 -8.68
CA THR A 101 11.49 -7.33 -7.34
C THR A 101 10.24 -6.71 -6.74
N LEU A 102 9.86 -5.50 -7.17
CA LEU A 102 8.68 -4.81 -6.66
C LEU A 102 7.65 -4.56 -7.75
N PRO A 103 6.36 -4.80 -7.46
CA PRO A 103 5.28 -4.55 -8.43
C PRO A 103 4.82 -3.09 -8.47
N VAL A 104 5.51 -2.18 -7.80
CA VAL A 104 5.09 -0.79 -7.63
C VAL A 104 5.23 0.03 -8.90
N GLN A 105 4.39 1.07 -9.03
CA GLN A 105 4.37 2.00 -10.15
C GLN A 105 4.24 3.44 -9.64
N LYS A 106 4.28 4.41 -10.56
CA LYS A 106 4.06 5.82 -10.21
C LYS A 106 2.71 5.99 -9.52
N GLY A 107 2.71 6.74 -8.43
CA GLY A 107 1.53 6.97 -7.62
C GLY A 107 1.37 6.04 -6.43
N ASP A 108 2.14 4.96 -6.37
CA ASP A 108 2.08 4.03 -5.23
C ASP A 108 2.76 4.63 -4.00
N LEU A 109 2.43 4.10 -2.82
CA LEU A 109 2.86 4.65 -1.54
C LEU A 109 3.98 3.82 -0.91
N ILE A 110 4.87 4.52 -0.20
CA ILE A 110 5.96 3.90 0.57
C ILE A 110 5.94 4.43 2.01
N TRP A 111 6.05 3.52 2.97
CA TRP A 111 6.26 3.82 4.39
C TRP A 111 7.65 3.38 4.80
N LEU A 112 8.44 4.28 5.35
CA LEU A 112 9.78 3.99 5.87
C LEU A 112 9.77 4.00 7.40
N ASP A 113 9.47 5.14 7.99
CA ASP A 113 9.47 5.32 9.45
C ASP A 113 8.08 5.35 10.03
N SER A 114 7.09 5.79 9.26
CA SER A 114 5.71 5.87 9.69
C SER A 114 5.00 4.52 9.54
N LYS A 115 3.89 4.36 10.26
CA LYS A 115 3.05 3.17 10.14
C LYS A 115 1.81 3.50 9.33
N PRO A 116 1.34 2.57 8.47
CA PRO A 116 0.10 2.77 7.75
C PRO A 116 -1.07 2.97 8.71
N THR A 117 -1.91 3.95 8.41
CA THR A 117 -3.18 4.15 9.12
C THR A 117 -4.33 4.02 8.12
N TYR A 118 -5.54 3.96 8.64
CA TYR A 118 -6.73 3.72 7.84
C TYR A 118 -7.76 4.79 8.09
N THR A 119 -8.54 5.10 7.07
CA THR A 119 -9.65 6.02 7.19
C THR A 119 -10.83 5.37 7.91
N SER A 120 -11.88 6.15 8.20
CA SER A 120 -13.11 5.63 8.81
C SER A 120 -13.78 4.55 7.95
N ASP A 121 -13.54 4.54 6.63
CA ASP A 121 -14.05 3.53 5.70
C ASP A 121 -13.15 2.29 5.62
N SER A 122 -12.13 2.18 6.45
CA SER A 122 -11.14 1.10 6.43
C SER A 122 -10.26 1.08 5.18
N LEU A 123 -10.16 2.19 4.49
CA LEU A 123 -9.22 2.37 3.38
C LEU A 123 -7.87 2.84 3.91
N VAL A 124 -6.79 2.48 3.21
CA VAL A 124 -5.46 2.97 3.56
C VAL A 124 -5.45 4.50 3.45
N ASP A 125 -5.00 5.16 4.52
CA ASP A 125 -4.85 6.61 4.54
C ASP A 125 -3.54 7.00 3.86
N GLU A 126 -3.64 7.57 2.67
CA GLU A 126 -2.46 7.95 1.89
C GLU A 126 -1.59 9.00 2.59
N THR A 127 -2.18 9.82 3.47
CA THR A 127 -1.41 10.82 4.21
C THR A 127 -0.54 10.21 5.30
N SER A 128 -0.76 8.94 5.66
CA SER A 128 0.10 8.23 6.60
C SER A 128 1.42 7.79 5.98
N ALA A 129 1.51 7.71 4.65
CA ALA A 129 2.72 7.30 3.96
C ALA A 129 3.82 8.36 4.09
N ASP A 130 5.07 7.92 3.97
CA ASP A 130 6.21 8.82 3.97
C ASP A 130 6.52 9.34 2.58
N PHE A 131 6.31 8.53 1.54
CA PHE A 131 6.63 8.89 0.17
C PHE A 131 5.59 8.37 -0.82
N THR A 132 5.52 9.06 -1.96
CA THR A 132 4.82 8.61 -3.17
C THR A 132 5.85 8.41 -4.27
N ILE A 133 5.69 7.37 -5.08
CA ILE A 133 6.57 7.11 -6.22
C ILE A 133 6.22 8.08 -7.34
N VAL A 134 7.19 8.89 -7.78
CA VAL A 134 6.99 9.88 -8.85
C VAL A 134 7.75 9.54 -10.12
N GLY A 135 8.62 8.55 -10.09
CA GLY A 135 9.35 8.11 -11.27
C GLY A 135 9.98 6.75 -11.07
N ILE A 136 10.22 6.04 -12.16
CA ILE A 136 10.83 4.71 -12.15
C ILE A 136 11.86 4.67 -13.27
N LYS A 137 13.07 4.22 -12.94
CA LYS A 137 14.13 4.05 -13.93
C LYS A 137 14.72 2.65 -13.83
N PRO A 138 14.27 1.72 -14.69
CA PRO A 138 14.84 0.38 -14.72
C PRO A 138 16.23 0.38 -15.36
N ALA A 139 17.11 -0.47 -14.86
CA ALA A 139 18.42 -0.70 -15.42
C ALA A 139 18.63 -2.22 -15.55
N LEU A 140 19.82 -2.63 -16.03
CA LEU A 140 20.05 -4.04 -16.34
C LEU A 140 19.94 -4.96 -15.12
N TYR A 141 20.45 -4.52 -13.97
CA TYR A 141 20.51 -5.34 -12.74
C TYR A 141 19.71 -4.74 -11.58
N SER A 142 19.19 -3.53 -11.74
CA SER A 142 18.51 -2.84 -10.66
C SER A 142 17.41 -1.93 -11.19
N THR A 143 16.54 -1.51 -10.28
CA THR A 143 15.53 -0.49 -10.58
C THR A 143 15.63 0.61 -9.55
N LYS A 144 15.57 1.86 -10.01
CA LYS A 144 15.54 3.03 -9.14
C LYS A 144 14.16 3.65 -9.19
N TYR A 145 13.64 3.96 -8.00
CA TYR A 145 12.34 4.62 -7.85
C TYR A 145 12.58 5.98 -7.22
N MET A 146 12.13 7.02 -7.89
CA MET A 146 12.19 8.38 -7.36
C MET A 146 10.98 8.61 -6.47
N LEU A 147 11.23 9.04 -5.23
CA LEU A 147 10.22 9.19 -4.20
C LEU A 147 10.07 10.65 -3.81
N LYS A 148 8.83 11.08 -3.66
CA LYS A 148 8.51 12.42 -3.15
C LYS A 148 7.85 12.31 -1.79
N ALA A 149 8.29 13.13 -0.84
CA ALA A 149 7.73 13.14 0.50
C ALA A 149 6.25 13.53 0.47
N VAL A 150 5.44 12.81 1.23
CA VAL A 150 4.02 13.12 1.40
C VAL A 150 3.90 14.29 2.37
N VAL A 151 3.13 15.29 1.98
CA VAL A 151 2.86 16.45 2.83
C VAL A 151 1.84 16.05 3.90
N LYS A 152 2.21 16.31 5.16
CA LYS A 152 1.37 15.94 6.32
C LYS A 152 0.81 17.16 7.02
#